data_8906c4bf7465ba7a5accf7365e373058
#
_entry.id   8906c4bf7465ba7a5accf7365e373058
#
_cell.length_a   1.000
_cell.length_b   1.000
_cell.length_c   1.000
_cell.angle_alpha   90.00
_cell.angle_beta   90.00
_cell.angle_gamma   90.00
#
_symmetry.space_group_name_H-M   'P 1'
#
loop_
_entity.id
_entity.type
_entity.pdbx_description
1 polymer ?
#
loop_
_entity_poly.entity_id
_entity_poly.type
_entity_poly.pdbx_seq_one_letter_code
_entity_poly.pdbx_strand_id
1 'polypeptide(L)'
;GDTETEHLGWSACTPNTSPHTRTELRTTVVYKAEYIWIDGTQPTSKLRSKTKILDDGAELPIWGFDGSSTSQATGDKSDCVLKPVATYPDPIRGGDDVLVMCEVMLVDGKPHPTNTRHLAAKTAKKYKKHEPMFGIEQEFTLMKNGRPYGFPPAGYPEPQGGYYCGVGEDEIHGRPLVEDHLEACLAAGLSISGINAEVMPGQWEFQVGPLGLLEVADQLWVARWLLYRIGEDYGIAATLEPKPAKGDWNGAGAHTNFSTKEMREEGGYKYIEAGCKALGEKAALHIANYGTGIEDRLTGAHETQRHDQFSYGVSDRGASIRIPWQVAVDRKGYLEDRRPNANIDPYTVARLMVETVCGAMK
;
A
#
# COMPACT_ATOMS: atom_id res chain seq x y z
N GLY A 1 -61.31 -74.32 9.05
CA GLY A 1 -61.45 -73.01 8.55
C GLY A 1 -60.32 -72.66 7.63
N ASP A 2 -60.65 -72.69 6.38
CA ASP A 2 -59.71 -72.49 5.26
C ASP A 2 -59.41 -71.00 5.08
N THR A 3 -58.16 -70.64 4.81
CA THR A 3 -57.79 -69.35 4.35
C THR A 3 -57.09 -69.53 3.01
N GLU A 4 -57.74 -69.00 1.97
CA GLU A 4 -57.20 -68.85 0.62
C GLU A 4 -56.13 -67.81 0.59
N THR A 5 -54.98 -68.12 -0.06
CA THR A 5 -53.93 -67.23 -0.38
C THR A 5 -54.03 -66.82 -1.85
N GLU A 6 -54.37 -65.61 -2.13
CA GLU A 6 -54.31 -64.99 -3.47
C GLU A 6 -52.89 -64.73 -3.89
N HIS A 7 -52.46 -65.27 -5.03
CA HIS A 7 -51.20 -64.96 -5.71
C HIS A 7 -51.41 -63.71 -6.59
N LEU A 8 -50.79 -62.59 -6.23
CA LEU A 8 -50.65 -61.43 -7.10
C LEU A 8 -49.39 -61.60 -7.97
N GLY A 9 -49.62 -61.74 -9.27
CA GLY A 9 -48.55 -61.85 -10.27
C GLY A 9 -47.89 -60.52 -10.50
N TRP A 10 -46.59 -60.43 -10.35
CA TRP A 10 -45.76 -59.31 -10.72
C TRP A 10 -45.33 -59.47 -12.18
N SER A 11 -45.85 -58.57 -13.05
CA SER A 11 -45.36 -58.40 -14.42
C SER A 11 -44.03 -57.73 -14.41
N ALA A 12 -43.02 -58.39 -15.00
CA ALA A 12 -41.68 -57.80 -15.14
C ALA A 12 -41.70 -56.65 -16.15
N CYS A 13 -41.53 -55.46 -15.68
CA CYS A 13 -41.25 -54.25 -16.52
C CYS A 13 -39.79 -54.28 -16.94
N THR A 14 -39.50 -54.49 -18.20
CA THR A 14 -38.17 -54.34 -18.77
C THR A 14 -37.75 -52.85 -18.75
N PRO A 15 -36.56 -52.49 -18.26
CA PRO A 15 -36.14 -51.11 -18.28
C PRO A 15 -35.75 -50.70 -19.72
N ASN A 16 -36.42 -49.68 -20.19
CA ASN A 16 -36.11 -49.02 -21.45
C ASN A 16 -34.78 -48.23 -21.27
N THR A 17 -33.69 -48.79 -21.75
CA THR A 17 -32.38 -48.10 -21.77
C THR A 17 -32.32 -47.13 -22.91
N SER A 18 -32.82 -45.93 -22.67
CA SER A 18 -32.41 -44.77 -23.46
C SER A 18 -30.95 -44.39 -23.12
N PRO A 19 -30.07 -44.15 -24.09
CA PRO A 19 -28.74 -43.70 -23.78
C PRO A 19 -28.83 -42.26 -23.26
N HIS A 20 -28.78 -42.12 -21.92
CA HIS A 20 -28.50 -40.83 -21.31
C HIS A 20 -27.09 -40.43 -21.74
N THR A 21 -27.02 -39.51 -22.68
CA THR A 21 -25.84 -38.74 -22.98
C THR A 21 -25.36 -38.15 -21.64
N ARG A 22 -24.33 -38.74 -21.05
CA ARG A 22 -23.56 -38.10 -19.98
C ARG A 22 -23.07 -36.78 -20.57
N THR A 23 -23.74 -35.70 -20.25
CA THR A 23 -23.15 -34.36 -20.38
C THR A 23 -21.95 -34.39 -19.46
N GLU A 24 -20.75 -34.51 -20.04
CA GLU A 24 -19.52 -34.29 -19.31
C GLU A 24 -19.63 -32.88 -18.74
N LEU A 25 -19.79 -32.78 -17.43
CA LEU A 25 -19.61 -31.51 -16.72
C LEU A 25 -18.16 -31.15 -16.95
N ARG A 26 -17.90 -30.32 -17.98
CA ARG A 26 -16.62 -29.63 -18.12
C ARG A 26 -16.49 -28.80 -16.86
N THR A 27 -15.64 -29.23 -15.95
CA THR A 27 -15.20 -28.43 -14.82
C THR A 27 -14.42 -27.28 -15.47
N THR A 28 -15.08 -26.13 -15.66
CA THR A 28 -14.41 -24.94 -16.15
C THR A 28 -13.36 -24.57 -15.10
N VAL A 29 -12.10 -24.61 -15.48
CA VAL A 29 -11.02 -24.13 -14.63
C VAL A 29 -11.16 -22.60 -14.56
N VAL A 30 -11.21 -22.07 -13.37
CA VAL A 30 -11.39 -20.62 -13.12
C VAL A 30 -10.27 -20.12 -12.24
N TYR A 31 -10.00 -18.81 -12.32
CA TYR A 31 -9.15 -18.11 -11.37
C TYR A 31 -9.89 -16.91 -10.76
N LYS A 32 -9.44 -16.47 -9.61
CA LYS A 32 -9.97 -15.32 -8.88
C LYS A 32 -9.06 -14.11 -9.08
N ALA A 33 -9.66 -13.00 -9.44
CA ALA A 33 -8.97 -11.72 -9.58
C ALA A 33 -9.55 -10.75 -8.55
N GLU A 34 -8.72 -10.37 -7.57
CA GLU A 34 -9.08 -9.37 -6.55
C GLU A 34 -8.78 -7.98 -7.06
N TYR A 35 -9.81 -7.25 -7.47
CA TYR A 35 -9.70 -5.89 -7.97
C TYR A 35 -9.60 -4.92 -6.79
N ILE A 36 -8.47 -4.21 -6.71
CA ILE A 36 -8.13 -3.28 -5.62
C ILE A 36 -8.15 -1.86 -6.16
N TRP A 37 -8.81 -0.95 -5.45
CA TRP A 37 -8.83 0.47 -5.81
C TRP A 37 -8.81 1.36 -4.58
N ILE A 38 -8.55 2.63 -4.82
CA ILE A 38 -8.50 3.70 -3.82
C ILE A 38 -9.80 4.49 -3.92
N ASP A 39 -10.50 4.63 -2.79
CA ASP A 39 -11.79 5.32 -2.75
C ASP A 39 -11.67 6.85 -2.64
N GLY A 40 -12.81 7.53 -2.50
CA GLY A 40 -12.91 8.97 -2.34
C GLY A 40 -13.06 9.44 -0.90
N THR A 41 -12.82 8.59 0.11
CA THR A 41 -12.91 8.99 1.52
C THR A 41 -11.96 10.14 1.83
N GLN A 42 -12.44 11.12 2.58
CA GLN A 42 -11.67 12.26 3.03
C GLN A 42 -11.55 12.26 4.56
N PRO A 43 -10.47 12.81 5.13
CA PRO A 43 -9.30 13.42 4.48
C PRO A 43 -8.29 12.43 3.92
N THR A 44 -8.37 11.15 4.31
CA THR A 44 -7.47 10.08 3.84
C THR A 44 -8.27 9.01 3.12
N SER A 45 -7.90 8.73 1.87
CA SER A 45 -8.54 7.70 1.05
C SER A 45 -8.31 6.30 1.61
N LYS A 46 -9.29 5.42 1.42
CA LYS A 46 -9.26 4.04 1.86
C LYS A 46 -9.14 3.08 0.68
N LEU A 47 -8.56 1.92 0.95
CA LEU A 47 -8.56 0.81 0.01
C LEU A 47 -9.91 0.11 0.01
N ARG A 48 -10.34 -0.26 -1.19
CA ARG A 48 -11.50 -1.13 -1.45
C ARG A 48 -11.07 -2.27 -2.34
N SER A 49 -11.73 -3.40 -2.24
CA SER A 49 -11.52 -4.48 -3.18
C SER A 49 -12.75 -5.35 -3.36
N LYS A 50 -12.82 -6.04 -4.48
CA LYS A 50 -13.82 -7.07 -4.77
C LYS A 50 -13.28 -8.13 -5.71
N THR A 51 -13.84 -9.32 -5.62
CA THR A 51 -13.34 -10.50 -6.33
C THR A 51 -14.15 -10.75 -7.61
N LYS A 52 -13.47 -10.91 -8.74
CA LYS A 52 -14.06 -11.40 -9.98
C LYS A 52 -13.61 -12.84 -10.24
N ILE A 53 -14.55 -13.66 -10.67
CA ILE A 53 -14.28 -15.03 -11.12
C ILE A 53 -14.17 -14.98 -12.64
N LEU A 54 -13.07 -15.50 -13.17
CA LEU A 54 -12.76 -15.51 -14.60
C LEU A 54 -12.39 -16.92 -15.05
N ASP A 55 -12.74 -17.23 -16.29
CA ASP A 55 -12.31 -18.50 -16.91
C ASP A 55 -10.80 -18.51 -17.06
N ASP A 56 -10.20 -19.69 -16.96
CA ASP A 56 -8.77 -19.86 -17.12
C ASP A 56 -8.28 -19.26 -18.44
N GLY A 57 -7.20 -18.46 -18.35
CA GLY A 57 -6.62 -17.75 -19.48
C GLY A 57 -7.41 -16.52 -19.97
N ALA A 58 -8.53 -16.18 -19.35
CA ALA A 58 -9.25 -14.96 -19.69
C ALA A 58 -8.46 -13.71 -19.28
N GLU A 59 -8.49 -12.69 -20.15
CA GLU A 59 -7.93 -11.37 -19.83
C GLU A 59 -8.73 -10.66 -18.73
N LEU A 60 -8.09 -9.77 -17.99
CA LEU A 60 -8.70 -8.95 -16.96
C LEU A 60 -9.58 -7.86 -17.59
N PRO A 61 -10.92 -7.93 -17.51
CA PRO A 61 -11.78 -6.90 -18.08
C PRO A 61 -11.83 -5.65 -17.18
N ILE A 62 -12.28 -4.54 -17.74
CA ILE A 62 -12.78 -3.43 -16.93
C ILE A 62 -14.01 -3.91 -16.15
N TRP A 63 -14.23 -3.33 -14.97
CA TRP A 63 -15.34 -3.76 -14.11
C TRP A 63 -16.00 -2.58 -13.42
N GLY A 64 -17.33 -2.50 -13.46
CA GLY A 64 -18.10 -1.44 -12.82
C GLY A 64 -18.22 -1.64 -11.32
N PHE A 65 -18.43 -0.56 -10.59
CA PHE A 65 -18.75 -0.58 -9.17
C PHE A 65 -19.63 0.62 -8.76
N ASP A 66 -20.25 0.53 -7.58
CA ASP A 66 -21.06 1.59 -7.02
C ASP A 66 -20.20 2.67 -6.37
N GLY A 67 -19.93 3.73 -7.09
CA GLY A 67 -19.16 4.87 -6.61
C GLY A 67 -19.86 5.66 -5.48
N SER A 68 -21.19 5.54 -5.34
CA SER A 68 -21.91 6.20 -4.25
C SER A 68 -21.59 5.60 -2.88
N SER A 69 -21.20 4.34 -2.85
CA SER A 69 -20.77 3.63 -1.62
C SER A 69 -19.30 3.87 -1.26
N THR A 70 -18.55 4.56 -2.11
CA THR A 70 -17.11 4.78 -1.97
C THR A 70 -16.72 6.26 -1.99
N SER A 71 -17.68 7.16 -1.83
CA SER A 71 -17.50 8.63 -1.90
C SER A 71 -16.92 9.10 -3.25
N GLN A 72 -17.26 8.42 -4.36
CA GLN A 72 -16.75 8.72 -5.69
C GLN A 72 -17.85 9.07 -6.71
N ALA A 73 -19.11 8.95 -6.33
CA ALA A 73 -20.25 9.32 -7.16
C ALA A 73 -21.48 9.68 -6.33
N THR A 74 -22.49 10.23 -6.99
CA THR A 74 -23.84 10.43 -6.42
C THR A 74 -24.72 9.21 -6.65
N GLY A 75 -25.80 9.04 -5.87
CA GLY A 75 -26.67 7.86 -5.99
C GLY A 75 -27.45 7.77 -7.30
N ASP A 76 -27.70 8.90 -7.96
CA ASP A 76 -28.42 9.01 -9.23
C ASP A 76 -27.50 8.78 -10.46
N LYS A 77 -26.17 8.83 -10.27
CA LYS A 77 -25.11 8.57 -11.26
C LYS A 77 -23.99 7.79 -10.62
N SER A 78 -24.31 6.63 -10.08
CA SER A 78 -23.46 5.89 -9.17
C SER A 78 -22.32 5.11 -9.83
N ASP A 79 -22.41 4.85 -11.14
CA ASP A 79 -21.47 3.95 -11.81
C ASP A 79 -20.09 4.57 -11.98
N CYS A 80 -19.10 3.87 -11.49
CA CYS A 80 -17.67 4.09 -11.76
C CYS A 80 -17.06 2.80 -12.33
N VAL A 81 -15.88 2.92 -12.91
CA VAL A 81 -15.22 1.84 -13.64
C VAL A 81 -13.83 1.58 -13.05
N LEU A 82 -13.50 0.32 -12.87
CA LEU A 82 -12.16 -0.17 -12.51
C LEU A 82 -11.42 -0.58 -13.78
N LYS A 83 -10.27 0.04 -14.01
CA LYS A 83 -9.34 -0.29 -15.09
C LYS A 83 -8.11 -0.98 -14.53
N PRO A 84 -7.87 -2.27 -14.82
CA PRO A 84 -6.65 -2.96 -14.41
C PRO A 84 -5.39 -2.27 -14.92
N VAL A 85 -4.39 -2.07 -14.06
CA VAL A 85 -3.12 -1.39 -14.42
C VAL A 85 -1.88 -2.13 -13.95
N ALA A 86 -1.97 -2.97 -12.92
CA ALA A 86 -0.87 -3.80 -12.44
C ALA A 86 -1.42 -5.09 -11.82
N THR A 87 -0.71 -6.19 -11.99
CA THR A 87 -1.14 -7.51 -11.55
C THR A 87 -0.03 -8.19 -10.77
N TYR A 88 -0.41 -8.87 -9.69
CA TYR A 88 0.50 -9.58 -8.79
C TYR A 88 -0.08 -10.95 -8.46
N PRO A 89 0.75 -12.00 -8.23
CA PRO A 89 0.25 -13.24 -7.64
C PRO A 89 -0.49 -12.97 -6.33
N ASP A 90 -1.63 -13.64 -6.13
CA ASP A 90 -2.36 -13.56 -4.86
C ASP A 90 -1.74 -14.52 -3.84
N PRO A 91 -1.02 -14.05 -2.83
CA PRO A 91 -0.33 -14.92 -1.86
C PRO A 91 -1.27 -15.54 -0.83
N ILE A 92 -2.49 -15.00 -0.72
CA ILE A 92 -3.48 -15.46 0.26
C ILE A 92 -4.26 -16.66 -0.29
N ARG A 93 -4.71 -16.57 -1.54
CA ARG A 93 -5.44 -17.65 -2.21
C ARG A 93 -4.53 -18.64 -2.91
N GLY A 94 -3.39 -18.16 -3.44
CA GLY A 94 -2.41 -18.99 -4.13
C GLY A 94 -2.84 -19.43 -5.52
N GLY A 95 -2.14 -20.42 -6.08
CA GLY A 95 -2.42 -20.94 -7.42
C GLY A 95 -2.29 -19.84 -8.50
N ASP A 96 -3.25 -19.81 -9.42
CA ASP A 96 -3.31 -18.83 -10.51
C ASP A 96 -4.12 -17.58 -10.15
N ASP A 97 -4.57 -17.45 -8.91
CA ASP A 97 -5.29 -16.28 -8.41
C ASP A 97 -4.38 -15.05 -8.36
N VAL A 98 -4.96 -13.86 -8.64
CA VAL A 98 -4.21 -12.62 -8.79
C VAL A 98 -4.81 -11.47 -8.00
N LEU A 99 -3.93 -10.56 -7.57
CA LEU A 99 -4.26 -9.22 -7.11
C LEU A 99 -4.14 -8.24 -8.28
N VAL A 100 -5.12 -7.38 -8.45
CA VAL A 100 -5.21 -6.46 -9.59
C VAL A 100 -5.34 -5.04 -9.06
N MET A 101 -4.28 -4.24 -9.18
CA MET A 101 -4.36 -2.81 -8.91
C MET A 101 -5.10 -2.11 -10.04
N CYS A 102 -6.07 -1.26 -9.69
CA CYS A 102 -6.94 -0.60 -10.65
C CYS A 102 -6.86 0.92 -10.54
N GLU A 103 -7.00 1.60 -11.68
CA GLU A 103 -7.38 3.01 -11.74
C GLU A 103 -8.91 3.13 -11.75
N VAL A 104 -9.43 4.15 -11.08
CA VAL A 104 -10.85 4.51 -11.15
C VAL A 104 -11.09 5.44 -12.33
N MET A 105 -12.04 5.06 -13.18
CA MET A 105 -12.42 5.80 -14.38
C MET A 105 -13.90 6.18 -14.33
N LEU A 106 -14.25 7.25 -15.01
CA LEU A 106 -15.63 7.59 -15.31
C LEU A 106 -16.17 6.68 -16.42
N VAL A 107 -17.48 6.60 -16.55
CA VAL A 107 -18.15 5.78 -17.58
C VAL A 107 -17.83 6.21 -19.02
N ASP A 108 -17.40 7.45 -19.21
CA ASP A 108 -16.95 7.98 -20.51
C ASP A 108 -15.47 7.63 -20.82
N GLY A 109 -14.81 6.88 -19.95
CA GLY A 109 -13.42 6.47 -20.12
C GLY A 109 -12.37 7.48 -19.65
N LYS A 110 -12.78 8.63 -19.12
CA LYS A 110 -11.86 9.60 -18.53
C LYS A 110 -11.46 9.19 -17.12
N PRO A 111 -10.26 9.56 -16.65
CA PRO A 111 -9.88 9.35 -15.26
C PRO A 111 -10.86 10.02 -14.30
N HIS A 112 -11.25 9.29 -13.24
CA HIS A 112 -12.04 9.88 -12.16
C HIS A 112 -11.23 10.98 -11.45
N PRO A 113 -11.87 12.06 -10.91
CA PRO A 113 -11.18 13.11 -10.17
C PRO A 113 -10.31 12.62 -9.00
N THR A 114 -10.65 11.47 -8.38
CA THR A 114 -9.86 10.86 -7.30
C THR A 114 -8.68 10.01 -7.80
N ASN A 115 -8.52 9.85 -9.11
CA ASN A 115 -7.48 9.02 -9.72
C ASN A 115 -6.16 9.78 -9.79
N THR A 116 -5.32 9.62 -8.77
CA THR A 116 -4.00 10.25 -8.70
C THR A 116 -2.93 9.49 -9.48
N ARG A 117 -3.11 8.20 -9.71
CA ARG A 117 -2.18 7.39 -10.52
C ARG A 117 -2.05 7.89 -11.95
N HIS A 118 -3.15 8.33 -12.54
CA HIS A 118 -3.17 8.90 -13.88
C HIS A 118 -2.22 10.11 -14.01
N LEU A 119 -2.21 11.01 -13.02
CA LEU A 119 -1.29 12.14 -12.98
C LEU A 119 0.16 11.69 -12.82
N ALA A 120 0.40 10.72 -11.94
CA ALA A 120 1.72 10.14 -11.75
C ALA A 120 2.25 9.47 -13.02
N ALA A 121 1.40 8.78 -13.79
CA ALA A 121 1.77 8.17 -15.06
C ALA A 121 2.23 9.21 -16.11
N LYS A 122 1.57 10.36 -16.17
CA LYS A 122 2.00 11.47 -17.03
C LYS A 122 3.38 11.99 -16.64
N THR A 123 3.61 12.19 -15.37
CA THR A 123 4.90 12.65 -14.82
C THR A 123 6.01 11.62 -15.08
N ALA A 124 5.74 10.34 -14.84
CA ALA A 124 6.68 9.25 -15.11
C ALA A 124 7.13 9.25 -16.58
N LYS A 125 6.20 9.45 -17.51
CA LYS A 125 6.52 9.54 -18.94
C LYS A 125 7.35 10.77 -19.28
N LYS A 126 6.97 11.94 -18.73
CA LYS A 126 7.62 13.23 -19.01
C LYS A 126 9.09 13.25 -18.56
N TYR A 127 9.39 12.67 -17.40
CA TYR A 127 10.71 12.72 -16.77
C TYR A 127 11.47 11.38 -16.87
N LYS A 128 11.05 10.49 -17.75
CA LYS A 128 11.66 9.15 -17.92
C LYS A 128 13.17 9.19 -18.12
N LYS A 129 13.69 10.21 -18.80
CA LYS A 129 15.13 10.38 -19.07
C LYS A 129 15.98 10.48 -17.80
N HIS A 130 15.42 10.94 -16.69
CA HIS A 130 16.10 11.08 -15.40
C HIS A 130 16.11 9.79 -14.58
N GLU A 131 15.43 8.74 -15.05
CA GLU A 131 15.34 7.44 -14.38
C GLU A 131 15.10 7.58 -12.86
N PRO A 132 14.02 8.28 -12.43
CA PRO A 132 13.76 8.49 -11.02
C PRO A 132 13.50 7.16 -10.32
N MET A 133 14.11 6.99 -9.13
CA MET A 133 13.97 5.81 -8.30
C MET A 133 13.58 6.21 -6.87
N PHE A 134 12.76 5.36 -6.25
CA PHE A 134 12.21 5.58 -4.91
C PHE A 134 12.37 4.36 -4.02
N GLY A 135 12.67 4.61 -2.76
CA GLY A 135 12.47 3.66 -1.68
C GLY A 135 11.65 4.32 -0.57
N ILE A 136 10.56 3.68 -0.15
CA ILE A 136 9.64 4.24 0.86
C ILE A 136 9.68 3.37 2.10
N GLU A 137 9.92 4.01 3.25
CA GLU A 137 9.93 3.42 4.58
C GLU A 137 8.55 3.64 5.20
N GLN A 138 7.66 2.65 5.05
CA GLN A 138 6.28 2.74 5.52
C GLN A 138 6.17 2.30 6.98
N GLU A 139 5.99 3.26 7.86
CA GLU A 139 5.63 2.99 9.25
C GLU A 139 4.11 2.79 9.39
N PHE A 140 3.73 1.98 10.35
CA PHE A 140 2.33 1.72 10.73
C PHE A 140 2.25 1.30 12.18
N THR A 141 1.07 1.44 12.77
CA THR A 141 0.83 1.01 14.15
C THR A 141 -0.27 -0.05 14.18
N LEU A 142 0.03 -1.19 14.81
CA LEU A 142 -0.96 -2.23 15.06
C LEU A 142 -1.86 -1.80 16.22
N MET A 143 -3.17 -1.92 16.02
CA MET A 143 -4.20 -1.51 16.96
C MET A 143 -5.04 -2.72 17.39
N LYS A 144 -5.24 -2.87 18.67
CA LYS A 144 -6.11 -3.88 19.26
C LYS A 144 -6.96 -3.27 20.35
N ASN A 145 -8.27 -3.51 20.29
CA ASN A 145 -9.22 -2.93 21.25
C ASN A 145 -9.14 -1.38 21.33
N GLY A 146 -8.92 -0.73 20.18
CA GLY A 146 -8.84 0.74 20.07
C GLY A 146 -7.56 1.38 20.65
N ARG A 147 -6.55 0.58 20.97
CA ARG A 147 -5.26 1.03 21.51
C ARG A 147 -4.09 0.46 20.71
N PRO A 148 -2.91 1.11 20.69
CA PRO A 148 -1.72 0.49 20.15
C PRO A 148 -1.46 -0.88 20.79
N TYR A 149 -1.16 -1.86 19.94
CA TYR A 149 -0.95 -3.23 20.39
C TYR A 149 0.32 -3.32 21.24
N GLY A 150 0.16 -3.79 22.47
CA GLY A 150 1.22 -3.79 23.48
C GLY A 150 1.09 -2.69 24.54
N PHE A 151 0.17 -1.74 24.35
CA PHE A 151 -0.19 -0.84 25.44
C PHE A 151 -1.00 -1.59 26.50
N PRO A 152 -0.81 -1.27 27.80
CA PRO A 152 -1.61 -1.87 28.86
C PRO A 152 -3.09 -1.49 28.70
N PRO A 153 -4.03 -2.26 29.33
CA PRO A 153 -5.47 -1.95 29.26
C PRO A 153 -5.83 -0.53 29.73
N ALA A 154 -5.05 0.02 30.66
CA ALA A 154 -5.17 1.38 31.15
C ALA A 154 -3.79 2.00 31.36
N GLY A 155 -3.67 3.31 31.09
CA GLY A 155 -2.39 4.00 31.15
C GLY A 155 -1.55 3.81 29.90
N TYR A 156 -0.26 4.10 30.01
CA TYR A 156 0.71 4.07 28.92
C TYR A 156 1.95 3.33 29.38
N PRO A 157 2.65 2.61 28.49
CA PRO A 157 3.99 2.12 28.78
C PRO A 157 4.96 3.30 28.88
N GLU A 158 6.18 3.03 29.32
CA GLU A 158 7.23 4.06 29.38
C GLU A 158 7.58 4.54 27.96
N PRO A 159 7.50 5.85 27.66
CA PRO A 159 7.94 6.38 26.38
C PRO A 159 9.44 6.18 26.16
N GLN A 160 9.84 6.02 24.91
CA GLN A 160 11.25 5.87 24.52
C GLN A 160 11.97 4.68 25.17
N GLY A 161 11.23 3.60 25.46
CA GLY A 161 11.80 2.34 25.92
C GLY A 161 12.59 1.59 24.84
N GLY A 162 12.93 0.32 25.11
CA GLY A 162 13.74 -0.52 24.23
C GLY A 162 12.98 -1.10 23.02
N TYR A 163 12.05 -0.39 22.44
CA TYR A 163 11.12 -0.88 21.40
C TYR A 163 11.74 -0.90 20.01
N TYR A 164 12.54 0.11 19.66
CA TYR A 164 13.18 0.20 18.35
C TYR A 164 14.11 -0.98 18.12
N CYS A 165 13.80 -1.78 17.08
CA CYS A 165 14.51 -3.02 16.77
C CYS A 165 14.62 -3.97 17.98
N GLY A 166 13.66 -3.89 18.89
CA GLY A 166 13.65 -4.65 20.14
C GLY A 166 13.45 -6.16 19.91
N VAL A 167 13.80 -6.93 20.91
CA VAL A 167 13.65 -8.39 20.95
C VAL A 167 13.10 -8.81 22.31
N GLY A 168 12.11 -9.68 22.30
CA GLY A 168 11.47 -10.21 23.50
C GLY A 168 10.06 -9.68 23.70
N GLU A 169 9.27 -10.41 24.47
CA GLU A 169 7.84 -10.12 24.67
C GLU A 169 7.60 -8.79 25.38
N ASP A 170 8.52 -8.38 26.26
CA ASP A 170 8.42 -7.10 26.97
C ASP A 170 8.54 -5.87 26.04
N GLU A 171 9.15 -6.05 24.87
CA GLU A 171 9.48 -4.95 23.95
C GLU A 171 8.65 -4.99 22.66
N ILE A 172 8.32 -6.19 22.14
CA ILE A 172 7.81 -6.38 20.80
C ILE A 172 6.42 -7.00 20.81
N HIS A 173 5.52 -6.40 20.02
CA HIS A 173 4.15 -6.87 19.88
C HIS A 173 3.75 -6.93 18.41
N GLY A 174 3.09 -8.04 18.01
CA GLY A 174 2.56 -8.21 16.65
C GLY A 174 3.52 -8.84 15.65
N ARG A 175 4.68 -9.34 16.06
CA ARG A 175 5.64 -9.98 15.14
C ARG A 175 5.04 -11.06 14.24
N PRO A 176 4.21 -12.00 14.72
CA PRO A 176 3.62 -13.01 13.84
C PRO A 176 2.84 -12.43 12.65
N LEU A 177 2.05 -11.38 12.88
CA LEU A 177 1.33 -10.68 11.80
C LEU A 177 2.30 -10.02 10.82
N VAL A 178 3.32 -9.35 11.34
CA VAL A 178 4.31 -8.62 10.52
C VAL A 178 5.15 -9.59 9.67
N GLU A 179 5.53 -10.74 10.21
CA GLU A 179 6.23 -11.78 9.47
C GLU A 179 5.33 -12.42 8.38
N ASP A 180 4.06 -12.72 8.69
CA ASP A 180 3.11 -13.21 7.69
C ASP A 180 2.89 -12.18 6.57
N HIS A 181 2.83 -10.91 6.92
CA HIS A 181 2.75 -9.82 5.94
C HIS A 181 4.00 -9.76 5.04
N LEU A 182 5.19 -9.87 5.62
CA LEU A 182 6.44 -9.92 4.87
C LEU A 182 6.44 -11.08 3.86
N GLU A 183 6.14 -12.29 4.32
CA GLU A 183 6.08 -13.47 3.47
C GLU A 183 5.04 -13.32 2.34
N ALA A 184 3.88 -12.76 2.64
CA ALA A 184 2.85 -12.47 1.64
C ALA A 184 3.33 -11.44 0.60
N CYS A 185 3.97 -10.36 1.02
CA CYS A 185 4.53 -9.37 0.11
C CYS A 185 5.58 -9.98 -0.83
N LEU A 186 6.48 -10.80 -0.29
CA LEU A 186 7.50 -11.50 -1.08
C LEU A 186 6.87 -12.49 -2.07
N ALA A 187 5.88 -13.26 -1.63
CA ALA A 187 5.14 -14.20 -2.48
C ALA A 187 4.33 -13.48 -3.59
N ALA A 188 3.86 -12.27 -3.34
CA ALA A 188 3.23 -11.42 -4.36
C ALA A 188 4.24 -10.78 -5.33
N GLY A 189 5.54 -10.99 -5.14
CA GLY A 189 6.59 -10.41 -5.97
C GLY A 189 6.88 -8.94 -5.70
N LEU A 190 6.48 -8.42 -4.52
CA LEU A 190 6.78 -7.05 -4.15
C LEU A 190 8.25 -6.90 -3.73
N SER A 191 8.83 -5.76 -4.09
CA SER A 191 10.22 -5.40 -3.77
C SER A 191 10.33 -4.87 -2.35
N ILE A 192 10.18 -5.76 -1.36
CA ILE A 192 10.38 -5.43 0.05
C ILE A 192 11.87 -5.58 0.37
N SER A 193 12.48 -4.51 0.88
CA SER A 193 13.91 -4.49 1.21
C SER A 193 14.21 -4.72 2.68
N GLY A 194 13.23 -4.58 3.57
CA GLY A 194 13.41 -4.85 5.00
C GLY A 194 12.16 -4.58 5.82
N ILE A 195 12.24 -5.02 7.07
CA ILE A 195 11.26 -4.73 8.13
C ILE A 195 12.00 -4.45 9.43
N ASN A 196 11.43 -3.65 10.29
CA ASN A 196 11.88 -3.49 11.67
C ASN A 196 10.76 -3.00 12.58
N ALA A 197 10.90 -3.29 13.88
CA ALA A 197 10.07 -2.66 14.89
C ALA A 197 10.51 -1.21 15.12
N GLU A 198 9.55 -0.35 15.42
CA GLU A 198 9.74 1.07 15.61
C GLU A 198 9.72 1.49 17.09
N VAL A 199 9.81 2.78 17.34
CA VAL A 199 10.07 3.35 18.68
C VAL A 199 8.88 3.36 19.63
N MET A 200 7.76 2.77 19.22
CA MET A 200 6.56 2.63 20.04
C MET A 200 6.09 1.16 20.04
N PRO A 201 5.57 0.61 21.14
CA PRO A 201 4.95 -0.72 21.12
C PRO A 201 3.85 -0.82 20.05
N GLY A 202 3.87 -1.89 19.28
CA GLY A 202 2.92 -2.11 18.17
C GLY A 202 3.23 -1.32 16.90
N GLN A 203 4.23 -0.47 16.91
CA GLN A 203 4.68 0.26 15.73
C GLN A 203 5.76 -0.53 14.99
N TRP A 204 5.60 -0.63 13.69
CA TRP A 204 6.47 -1.37 12.79
C TRP A 204 6.69 -0.60 11.49
N GLU A 205 7.69 -1.03 10.74
CA GLU A 205 8.04 -0.47 9.44
C GLU A 205 8.34 -1.58 8.45
N PHE A 206 7.95 -1.39 7.19
CA PHE A 206 8.48 -2.14 6.07
C PHE A 206 8.99 -1.17 4.99
N GLN A 207 9.99 -1.58 4.21
CA GLN A 207 10.57 -0.74 3.17
C GLN A 207 10.30 -1.33 1.79
N VAL A 208 9.77 -0.50 0.89
CA VAL A 208 9.47 -0.84 -0.51
C VAL A 208 10.45 -0.13 -1.42
N GLY A 209 11.05 -0.88 -2.32
CA GLY A 209 11.96 -0.34 -3.33
C GLY A 209 13.38 -0.92 -3.22
N PRO A 210 14.33 -0.39 -4.02
CA PRO A 210 14.16 0.76 -4.94
C PRO A 210 13.39 0.41 -6.22
N LEU A 211 12.50 1.29 -6.64
CA LEU A 211 11.61 1.13 -7.80
C LEU A 211 11.35 2.49 -8.48
N GLY A 212 10.87 2.45 -9.72
CA GLY A 212 10.38 3.63 -10.42
C GLY A 212 9.12 4.24 -9.78
N LEU A 213 8.70 5.39 -10.29
CA LEU A 213 7.62 6.20 -9.71
C LEU A 213 6.28 5.44 -9.61
N LEU A 214 5.84 4.80 -10.69
CA LEU A 214 4.55 4.07 -10.68
C LEU A 214 4.65 2.78 -9.90
N GLU A 215 5.74 2.04 -10.08
CA GLU A 215 5.94 0.74 -9.48
C GLU A 215 6.04 0.82 -7.94
N VAL A 216 6.74 1.83 -7.40
CA VAL A 216 6.83 2.00 -5.95
C VAL A 216 5.48 2.32 -5.32
N ALA A 217 4.69 3.18 -5.97
CA ALA A 217 3.38 3.58 -5.50
C ALA A 217 2.36 2.44 -5.62
N ASP A 218 2.33 1.73 -6.75
CA ASP A 218 1.48 0.55 -6.93
C ASP A 218 1.81 -0.51 -5.87
N GLN A 219 3.08 -0.82 -5.68
CA GLN A 219 3.50 -1.84 -4.72
C GLN A 219 3.25 -1.44 -3.27
N LEU A 220 3.39 -0.16 -2.92
CA LEU A 220 3.06 0.32 -1.58
C LEU A 220 1.56 0.16 -1.28
N TRP A 221 0.69 0.48 -2.24
CA TRP A 221 -0.75 0.27 -2.08
C TRP A 221 -1.11 -1.21 -1.95
N VAL A 222 -0.50 -2.09 -2.74
CA VAL A 222 -0.70 -3.54 -2.63
C VAL A 222 -0.18 -4.08 -1.29
N ALA A 223 0.98 -3.61 -0.83
CA ALA A 223 1.52 -3.99 0.48
C ALA A 223 0.60 -3.54 1.63
N ARG A 224 -0.01 -2.35 1.55
CA ARG A 224 -1.02 -1.88 2.51
C ARG A 224 -2.27 -2.75 2.47
N TRP A 225 -2.75 -3.13 1.29
CA TRP A 225 -3.90 -4.03 1.16
C TRP A 225 -3.61 -5.38 1.82
N LEU A 226 -2.46 -5.97 1.57
CA LEU A 226 -2.03 -7.23 2.21
C LEU A 226 -1.96 -7.09 3.74
N LEU A 227 -1.44 -5.98 4.24
CA LEU A 227 -1.36 -5.71 5.67
C LEU A 227 -2.76 -5.68 6.32
N TYR A 228 -3.70 -4.95 5.72
CA TYR A 228 -5.06 -4.86 6.22
C TYR A 228 -5.79 -6.21 6.10
N ARG A 229 -5.64 -6.90 4.98
CA ARG A 229 -6.29 -8.20 4.75
C ARG A 229 -5.80 -9.28 5.71
N ILE A 230 -4.51 -9.35 5.95
CA ILE A 230 -3.92 -10.29 6.92
C ILE A 230 -4.35 -9.92 8.34
N GLY A 231 -4.43 -8.64 8.65
CA GLY A 231 -4.94 -8.14 9.94
C GLY A 231 -6.35 -8.64 10.27
N GLU A 232 -7.21 -8.84 9.26
CA GLU A 232 -8.54 -9.44 9.47
C GLU A 232 -8.45 -10.83 10.11
N ASP A 233 -7.51 -11.66 9.70
CA ASP A 233 -7.31 -13.01 10.23
C ASP A 233 -6.79 -13.01 11.67
N TYR A 234 -6.06 -11.96 12.06
CA TYR A 234 -5.52 -11.78 13.43
C TYR A 234 -6.46 -11.01 14.36
N GLY A 235 -7.51 -10.39 13.83
CA GLY A 235 -8.33 -9.46 14.62
C GLY A 235 -7.55 -8.22 15.08
N ILE A 236 -6.56 -7.79 14.30
CA ILE A 236 -5.70 -6.65 14.54
C ILE A 236 -5.83 -5.68 13.37
N ALA A 237 -6.10 -4.40 13.67
CA ALA A 237 -6.09 -3.34 12.67
C ALA A 237 -4.69 -2.74 12.56
N ALA A 238 -4.27 -2.42 11.34
CA ALA A 238 -3.13 -1.54 11.12
C ALA A 238 -3.62 -0.13 10.82
N THR A 239 -3.07 0.86 11.50
CA THR A 239 -3.37 2.27 11.23
C THR A 239 -2.18 2.98 10.61
N LEU A 240 -2.47 3.87 9.66
CA LEU A 240 -1.51 4.81 9.08
C LEU A 240 -1.65 6.21 9.67
N GLU A 241 -2.35 6.35 10.78
CA GLU A 241 -2.42 7.63 11.50
C GLU A 241 -1.01 8.11 11.88
N PRO A 242 -0.66 9.37 11.61
CA PRO A 242 0.70 9.86 11.86
C PRO A 242 1.03 10.03 13.34
N LYS A 243 0.02 10.12 14.20
CA LYS A 243 0.18 10.24 15.66
C LYS A 243 -0.91 9.46 16.38
N PRO A 244 -0.87 8.12 16.35
CA PRO A 244 -1.91 7.27 16.95
C PRO A 244 -1.91 7.32 18.48
N ALA A 245 -0.79 7.63 19.11
CA ALA A 245 -0.68 7.86 20.54
C ALA A 245 -0.21 9.29 20.79
N LYS A 246 -0.98 10.05 21.59
CA LYS A 246 -0.63 11.41 22.00
C LYS A 246 0.39 11.38 23.15
N GLY A 247 1.14 12.47 23.31
CA GLY A 247 2.15 12.60 24.35
C GLY A 247 3.57 12.41 23.80
N ASP A 248 4.47 11.93 24.65
CA ASP A 248 5.90 11.80 24.35
C ASP A 248 6.22 10.53 23.54
N TRP A 249 5.53 10.38 22.39
CA TRP A 249 5.71 9.30 21.44
C TRP A 249 6.15 9.83 20.07
N ASN A 250 6.95 9.03 19.36
CA ASN A 250 7.23 9.28 17.95
C ASN A 250 5.94 9.10 17.12
N GLY A 251 5.81 9.88 16.07
CA GLY A 251 4.78 9.66 15.07
C GLY A 251 5.18 8.60 14.06
N ALA A 252 4.28 8.29 13.15
CA ALA A 252 4.49 7.37 12.04
C ALA A 252 4.64 8.13 10.71
N GLY A 253 5.72 7.88 10.00
CA GLY A 253 6.07 8.50 8.73
C GLY A 253 6.10 7.50 7.58
N ALA A 254 6.32 8.06 6.39
CA ALA A 254 6.69 7.33 5.20
C ALA A 254 7.89 8.05 4.57
N HIS A 255 9.06 7.91 5.18
CA HIS A 255 10.29 8.52 4.69
C HIS A 255 10.54 8.07 3.26
N THR A 256 10.72 9.03 2.38
CA THR A 256 10.83 8.77 0.96
C THR A 256 12.23 9.04 0.48
N ASN A 257 12.96 7.96 0.21
CA ASN A 257 14.28 8.00 -0.42
C ASN A 257 14.09 8.21 -1.92
N PHE A 258 14.83 9.13 -2.48
CA PHE A 258 14.71 9.54 -3.88
C PHE A 258 16.07 9.71 -4.54
N SER A 259 16.17 9.22 -5.77
CA SER A 259 17.37 9.38 -6.61
C SER A 259 16.97 9.55 -8.07
N THR A 260 17.86 10.23 -8.81
CA THR A 260 17.81 10.28 -10.26
C THR A 260 19.07 9.61 -10.83
N LYS A 261 19.09 9.35 -12.13
CA LYS A 261 20.29 8.87 -12.82
C LYS A 261 21.48 9.78 -12.55
N GLU A 262 21.30 11.10 -12.66
CA GLU A 262 22.32 12.09 -12.43
C GLU A 262 22.88 12.06 -10.99
N MET A 263 22.03 11.81 -10.00
CA MET A 263 22.45 11.66 -8.60
C MET A 263 23.29 10.40 -8.34
N ARG A 264 23.06 9.35 -9.10
CA ARG A 264 23.76 8.05 -8.94
C ARG A 264 25.09 7.97 -9.68
N GLU A 265 25.30 8.85 -10.65
CA GLU A 265 26.55 8.90 -11.44
C GLU A 265 27.66 9.63 -10.68
N GLU A 266 28.88 9.50 -11.18
CA GLU A 266 30.04 10.18 -10.62
C GLU A 266 29.84 11.71 -10.62
N GLY A 267 30.13 12.34 -9.50
CA GLY A 267 29.85 13.78 -9.32
C GLY A 267 28.40 14.13 -9.07
N GLY A 268 27.54 13.13 -8.79
CA GLY A 268 26.09 13.30 -8.59
C GLY A 268 25.68 14.09 -7.36
N TYR A 269 26.57 14.31 -6.39
CA TYR A 269 26.26 15.02 -5.15
C TYR A 269 25.71 16.43 -5.38
N LYS A 270 26.20 17.14 -6.38
CA LYS A 270 25.66 18.46 -6.74
C LYS A 270 24.19 18.43 -7.13
N TYR A 271 23.72 17.32 -7.74
CA TYR A 271 22.30 17.15 -8.07
C TYR A 271 21.48 16.80 -6.84
N ILE A 272 22.05 16.09 -5.86
CA ILE A 272 21.42 15.83 -4.57
C ILE A 272 21.20 17.15 -3.82
N GLU A 273 22.22 18.00 -3.71
CA GLU A 273 22.10 19.31 -3.08
C GLU A 273 21.11 20.22 -3.82
N ALA A 274 21.14 20.23 -5.16
CA ALA A 274 20.19 20.96 -5.97
C ALA A 274 18.75 20.48 -5.75
N GLY A 275 18.56 19.18 -5.62
CA GLY A 275 17.27 18.56 -5.27
C GLY A 275 16.76 19.00 -3.90
N CYS A 276 17.62 19.00 -2.88
CA CYS A 276 17.28 19.51 -1.54
C CYS A 276 16.83 20.98 -1.59
N LYS A 277 17.55 21.83 -2.31
CA LYS A 277 17.20 23.24 -2.48
C LYS A 277 15.87 23.42 -3.20
N ALA A 278 15.63 22.69 -4.29
CA ALA A 278 14.38 22.73 -5.05
C ALA A 278 13.18 22.32 -4.19
N LEU A 279 13.32 21.27 -3.38
CA LEU A 279 12.30 20.83 -2.42
C LEU A 279 12.03 21.89 -1.35
N GLY A 280 13.06 22.62 -0.90
CA GLY A 280 12.93 23.72 0.04
C GLY A 280 12.19 24.93 -0.54
N GLU A 281 12.46 25.28 -1.79
CA GLU A 281 11.77 26.38 -2.49
C GLU A 281 10.26 26.11 -2.65
N LYS A 282 9.86 24.85 -2.69
CA LYS A 282 8.46 24.40 -2.78
C LYS A 282 7.96 23.72 -1.51
N ALA A 283 8.55 24.01 -0.36
CA ALA A 283 8.25 23.35 0.91
C ALA A 283 6.75 23.34 1.23
N ALA A 284 6.05 24.46 1.06
CA ALA A 284 4.62 24.58 1.33
C ALA A 284 3.77 23.67 0.44
N LEU A 285 4.11 23.54 -0.85
CA LEU A 285 3.43 22.62 -1.77
C LEU A 285 3.57 21.18 -1.32
N HIS A 286 4.77 20.77 -0.94
CA HIS A 286 5.02 19.39 -0.49
C HIS A 286 4.30 19.09 0.84
N ILE A 287 4.43 19.96 1.83
CA ILE A 287 3.74 19.80 3.12
C ILE A 287 2.22 19.67 2.95
N ALA A 288 1.62 20.46 2.06
CA ALA A 288 0.18 20.39 1.78
C ALA A 288 -0.28 19.06 1.17
N ASN A 289 0.64 18.26 0.60
CA ASN A 289 0.36 17.02 -0.11
C ASN A 289 1.06 15.79 0.50
N TYR A 290 1.65 15.93 1.68
CA TYR A 290 2.42 14.88 2.34
C TYR A 290 1.65 14.15 3.44
N GLY A 291 0.32 14.02 3.28
CA GLY A 291 -0.58 13.37 4.21
C GLY A 291 -1.32 14.36 5.12
N THR A 292 -2.15 13.83 6.00
CA THR A 292 -2.96 14.60 6.95
C THR A 292 -2.43 14.46 8.37
N GLY A 293 -2.65 15.46 9.23
CA GLY A 293 -2.13 15.47 10.60
C GLY A 293 -0.62 15.70 10.67
N ILE A 294 -0.08 16.41 9.70
CA ILE A 294 1.37 16.61 9.58
C ILE A 294 1.91 17.50 10.71
N GLU A 295 1.11 18.41 11.21
CA GLU A 295 1.43 19.28 12.35
C GLU A 295 1.60 18.49 13.65
N ASP A 296 0.84 17.42 13.81
CA ASP A 296 0.88 16.57 15.00
C ASP A 296 2.16 15.73 15.06
N ARG A 297 2.75 15.43 13.89
CA ARG A 297 3.97 14.62 13.77
C ARG A 297 5.23 15.49 13.61
N LEU A 298 5.22 16.49 12.74
CA LEU A 298 6.38 17.34 12.45
C LEU A 298 6.43 18.51 13.43
N THR A 299 6.86 18.25 14.65
CA THR A 299 6.84 19.20 15.77
C THR A 299 8.19 19.85 16.07
N GLY A 300 9.27 19.33 15.51
CA GLY A 300 10.65 19.69 15.88
C GLY A 300 11.23 18.84 17.00
N ALA A 301 10.42 17.90 17.54
CA ALA A 301 10.86 16.86 18.49
C ALA A 301 10.81 15.47 17.82
N HIS A 302 11.30 14.43 18.50
CA HIS A 302 11.25 13.05 18.03
C HIS A 302 11.85 12.87 16.63
N GLU A 303 13.03 13.44 16.40
CA GLU A 303 13.76 13.33 15.13
C GLU A 303 12.99 13.89 13.94
N THR A 304 12.26 14.99 14.14
CA THR A 304 11.55 15.71 13.08
C THR A 304 11.96 17.19 13.02
N GLN A 305 11.94 17.77 11.82
CA GLN A 305 11.87 19.21 11.66
C GLN A 305 10.40 19.65 11.79
N ARG A 306 10.17 20.88 12.23
CA ARG A 306 8.84 21.49 12.27
C ARG A 306 8.22 21.55 10.86
N HIS A 307 6.90 21.34 10.79
CA HIS A 307 6.16 21.38 9.51
C HIS A 307 6.25 22.73 8.78
N ASP A 308 6.45 23.82 9.52
CA ASP A 308 6.52 25.21 9.00
C ASP A 308 7.96 25.69 8.77
N GLN A 309 8.95 24.81 8.91
CA GLN A 309 10.37 25.08 8.68
C GLN A 309 10.96 24.04 7.72
N PHE A 310 11.96 24.45 6.96
CA PHE A 310 12.67 23.57 6.06
C PHE A 310 14.17 23.61 6.33
N SER A 311 14.77 22.44 6.42
CA SER A 311 16.22 22.27 6.51
C SER A 311 16.66 20.98 5.81
N TYR A 312 17.93 20.90 5.46
CA TYR A 312 18.56 19.65 5.04
C TYR A 312 19.98 19.58 5.55
N GLY A 313 20.48 18.37 5.76
CA GLY A 313 21.83 18.16 6.26
C GLY A 313 22.30 16.72 6.15
N VAL A 314 23.61 16.54 6.24
CA VAL A 314 24.25 15.23 6.26
C VAL A 314 24.04 14.58 7.62
N SER A 315 23.54 13.36 7.65
CA SER A 315 23.27 12.58 8.87
C SER A 315 22.30 13.23 9.86
N ASP A 316 21.58 14.27 9.43
CA ASP A 316 20.70 15.06 10.29
C ASP A 316 19.27 14.52 10.28
N ARG A 317 18.90 13.73 11.30
CA ARG A 317 17.56 13.20 11.50
C ARG A 317 16.56 14.23 12.01
N GLY A 318 17.00 15.40 12.46
CA GLY A 318 16.16 16.55 12.80
C GLY A 318 15.90 17.48 11.62
N ALA A 319 16.38 17.18 10.42
CA ALA A 319 16.15 17.96 9.21
C ALA A 319 14.92 17.44 8.43
N SER A 320 14.37 18.31 7.56
CA SER A 320 13.34 17.91 6.60
C SER A 320 13.84 16.88 5.61
N ILE A 321 15.07 17.09 5.11
CA ILE A 321 15.75 16.17 4.17
C ILE A 321 17.10 15.77 4.79
N ARG A 322 17.31 14.45 4.90
CA ARG A 322 18.58 13.89 5.33
C ARG A 322 19.36 13.39 4.11
N ILE A 323 20.63 13.76 4.06
CA ILE A 323 21.60 13.14 3.15
C ILE A 323 22.36 12.11 3.98
N PRO A 324 22.27 10.80 3.66
CA PRO A 324 23.03 9.80 4.38
C PRO A 324 24.55 10.07 4.33
N TRP A 325 25.24 9.78 5.43
CA TRP A 325 26.68 10.07 5.51
C TRP A 325 27.48 9.36 4.40
N GLN A 326 27.11 8.12 4.05
CA GLN A 326 27.77 7.38 2.99
C GLN A 326 27.61 8.06 1.63
N VAL A 327 26.44 8.63 1.36
CA VAL A 327 26.19 9.42 0.13
C VAL A 327 27.11 10.66 0.09
N ALA A 328 27.31 11.32 1.21
CA ALA A 328 28.23 12.45 1.31
C ALA A 328 29.70 12.04 1.09
N VAL A 329 30.09 10.86 1.58
CA VAL A 329 31.43 10.27 1.35
C VAL A 329 31.61 9.88 -0.10
N ASP A 330 30.65 9.15 -0.68
CA ASP A 330 30.72 8.62 -2.06
C ASP A 330 30.47 9.73 -3.10
N ARG A 331 30.01 10.89 -2.69
CA ARG A 331 29.67 12.04 -3.54
C ARG A 331 28.63 11.72 -4.62
N LYS A 332 27.79 10.73 -4.37
CA LYS A 332 26.67 10.26 -5.22
C LYS A 332 25.70 9.42 -4.42
N GLY A 333 24.47 9.23 -4.91
CA GLY A 333 23.46 8.37 -4.31
C GLY A 333 22.07 8.97 -4.33
N TYR A 334 21.53 9.31 -3.17
CA TYR A 334 20.14 9.69 -2.98
C TYR A 334 19.95 10.68 -1.82
N LEU A 335 18.76 11.25 -1.74
CA LEU A 335 18.29 12.04 -0.60
C LEU A 335 17.11 11.34 0.08
N GLU A 336 16.88 11.58 1.37
CA GLU A 336 15.75 11.08 2.15
C GLU A 336 14.86 12.26 2.57
N ASP A 337 13.65 12.32 2.01
CA ASP A 337 12.62 13.26 2.48
C ASP A 337 11.89 12.63 3.67
N ARG A 338 12.04 13.25 4.84
CA ARG A 338 11.51 12.75 6.11
C ARG A 338 10.13 13.33 6.45
N ARG A 339 9.59 14.20 5.60
CA ARG A 339 8.34 14.92 5.83
C ARG A 339 7.07 14.10 5.54
N PRO A 340 7.02 13.18 4.56
CA PRO A 340 5.81 12.44 4.26
C PRO A 340 5.32 11.64 5.47
N ASN A 341 4.01 11.76 5.79
CA ASN A 341 3.35 10.98 6.83
C ASN A 341 3.06 9.54 6.39
N ALA A 342 2.80 8.67 7.36
CA ALA A 342 2.43 7.28 7.08
C ALA A 342 1.21 7.16 6.16
N ASN A 343 0.26 8.10 6.25
CA ASN A 343 -1.00 8.10 5.48
C ASN A 343 -0.92 8.78 4.11
N ILE A 344 0.26 8.96 3.56
CA ILE A 344 0.41 9.57 2.23
C ILE A 344 -0.33 8.80 1.13
N ASP A 345 -0.70 9.53 0.07
CA ASP A 345 -0.89 8.95 -1.25
C ASP A 345 0.46 8.89 -1.98
N PRO A 346 1.05 7.70 -2.16
CA PRO A 346 2.38 7.58 -2.74
C PRO A 346 2.43 8.04 -4.20
N TYR A 347 1.33 7.98 -4.96
CA TYR A 347 1.28 8.54 -6.31
C TYR A 347 1.52 10.04 -6.29
N THR A 348 0.87 10.75 -5.39
CA THR A 348 1.01 12.20 -5.24
C THR A 348 2.39 12.59 -4.74
N VAL A 349 2.91 11.92 -3.73
CA VAL A 349 4.24 12.21 -3.16
C VAL A 349 5.33 11.99 -4.20
N ALA A 350 5.35 10.83 -4.84
CA ALA A 350 6.38 10.50 -5.84
C ALA A 350 6.28 11.43 -7.06
N ARG A 351 5.07 11.73 -7.53
CA ARG A 351 4.85 12.67 -8.63
C ARG A 351 5.41 14.05 -8.33
N LEU A 352 5.07 14.63 -7.18
CA LEU A 352 5.51 15.96 -6.79
C LEU A 352 7.02 16.05 -6.61
N MET A 353 7.64 15.02 -6.05
CA MET A 353 9.11 14.99 -5.91
C MET A 353 9.80 14.99 -7.27
N VAL A 354 9.33 14.18 -8.21
CA VAL A 354 9.87 14.16 -9.58
C VAL A 354 9.66 15.52 -10.27
N GLU A 355 8.47 16.08 -10.20
CA GLU A 355 8.15 17.37 -10.83
C GLU A 355 9.02 18.49 -10.26
N THR A 356 9.25 18.50 -8.96
CA THR A 356 10.08 19.53 -8.30
C THR A 356 11.56 19.34 -8.62
N VAL A 357 12.10 18.16 -8.38
CA VAL A 357 13.55 17.91 -8.51
C VAL A 357 13.97 17.83 -9.98
N CYS A 358 13.30 16.99 -10.77
CA CYS A 358 13.64 16.84 -12.20
C CYS A 358 13.22 18.09 -13.01
N GLY A 359 12.16 18.79 -12.61
CA GLY A 359 11.75 20.04 -13.23
C GLY A 359 12.76 21.18 -13.05
N ALA A 360 13.59 21.14 -12.01
CA ALA A 360 14.69 22.07 -11.78
C ALA A 360 15.98 21.68 -12.54
N MET A 361 16.07 20.47 -13.06
CA MET A 361 17.20 20.02 -13.89
C MET A 361 16.99 20.49 -15.33
N LYS A 362 17.73 21.50 -15.75
CA LYS A 362 17.71 22.05 -17.11
C LYS A 362 18.80 21.43 -17.99
#